data_fe99008af891e01ba9585c0fe8bc95ef
#
_entry.id   fe99008af891e01ba9585c0fe8bc95ef
#
_cell.length_a   1.000
_cell.length_b   1.000
_cell.length_c   1.000
_cell.angle_alpha   90.00
_cell.angle_beta   90.00
_cell.angle_gamma   90.00
#
_symmetry.space_group_name_H-M   'P 1'
#
loop_
_entity.id
_entity.type
_entity.pdbx_description
1 polymer ?
#
loop_
_entity_poly.entity_id
_entity_poly.type
_entity_poly.pdbx_seq_one_letter_code
_entity_poly.pdbx_strand_id
1 'polypeptide(L)'
;MDTINKLPEIEKVYKYWYHDNAFKSGFLHVLSSLFPGGELYFMKSINYYVKTNPEFKEEAKLFSIQEGNHTKGHRILNKKIDDLYNNYVLQDLEKATDELLKIVYNKLSPELNLIITEALEHITFNLCETILERQDVLDQAYSDAKELFIYHCEEETGDVHSSIAKKVSN
;
A
#
# COMPACT_ATOMS: atom_id res chain seq x y z
N MET A 1 10.02 19.30 7.42
CA MET A 1 9.58 19.21 5.99
C MET A 1 9.65 17.74 5.65
N ASP A 2 8.51 17.10 5.63
CA ASP A 2 8.45 15.68 5.28
C ASP A 2 8.82 15.55 3.81
N THR A 3 9.97 14.95 3.56
CA THR A 3 10.45 14.70 2.21
C THR A 3 9.71 13.50 1.66
N ILE A 4 8.96 13.70 0.57
CA ILE A 4 8.40 12.57 -0.18
C ILE A 4 9.59 11.79 -0.75
N ASN A 5 9.73 10.55 -0.34
CA ASN A 5 10.77 9.67 -0.84
C ASN A 5 10.52 9.37 -2.32
N LYS A 6 11.59 9.23 -3.07
CA LYS A 6 11.48 8.85 -4.49
C LYS A 6 11.14 7.37 -4.58
N LEU A 7 10.05 7.02 -5.29
CA LEU A 7 9.71 5.64 -5.61
C LEU A 7 10.92 4.91 -6.22
N PRO A 8 11.33 3.75 -5.68
CA PRO A 8 12.44 2.97 -6.23
C PRO A 8 12.16 2.50 -7.66
N GLU A 9 13.22 2.32 -8.42
CA GLU A 9 13.11 1.73 -9.75
C GLU A 9 12.90 0.22 -9.64
N ILE A 10 11.89 -0.31 -10.33
CA ILE A 10 11.54 -1.73 -10.26
C ILE A 10 11.89 -2.36 -11.62
N GLU A 11 13.12 -2.79 -11.77
CA GLU A 11 13.64 -3.39 -13.01
C GLU A 11 13.89 -4.89 -12.87
N LYS A 12 14.59 -5.29 -11.80
CA LYS A 12 15.04 -6.65 -11.54
C LYS A 12 14.09 -7.35 -10.58
N VAL A 13 13.19 -8.15 -11.12
CA VAL A 13 12.25 -8.96 -10.35
C VAL A 13 12.49 -10.44 -10.66
N TYR A 14 12.45 -11.27 -9.63
CA TYR A 14 12.64 -12.71 -9.73
C TYR A 14 11.42 -13.46 -9.23
N LYS A 15 11.22 -14.66 -9.77
CA LYS A 15 10.04 -15.49 -9.49
C LYS A 15 9.89 -15.82 -8.00
N TYR A 16 11.00 -16.13 -7.33
CA TYR A 16 11.07 -16.52 -5.92
C TYR A 16 12.07 -15.65 -5.17
N TRP A 17 11.86 -14.32 -5.26
CA TRP A 17 12.77 -13.32 -4.73
C TRP A 17 12.90 -13.31 -3.20
N TYR A 18 11.99 -13.99 -2.49
CA TYR A 18 12.03 -14.11 -1.05
C TYR A 18 12.46 -15.52 -0.63
N HIS A 19 13.71 -15.67 -0.20
CA HIS A 19 14.35 -16.92 0.24
C HIS A 19 14.33 -18.06 -0.80
N ASP A 20 14.30 -17.79 -2.08
CA ASP A 20 14.07 -18.79 -3.13
C ASP A 20 12.88 -19.71 -2.83
N ASN A 21 11.89 -19.21 -2.10
CA ASN A 21 10.75 -19.94 -1.60
C ASN A 21 9.45 -19.51 -2.27
N ALA A 22 8.81 -20.45 -2.95
CA ALA A 22 7.57 -20.16 -3.69
C ALA A 22 6.42 -19.68 -2.81
N PHE A 23 6.25 -20.27 -1.61
CA PHE A 23 5.17 -19.90 -0.70
C PHE A 23 5.39 -18.50 -0.11
N LYS A 24 6.59 -18.22 0.38
CA LYS A 24 6.94 -16.92 0.96
C LYS A 24 6.83 -15.79 -0.08
N SER A 25 7.42 -16.01 -1.27
CA SER A 25 7.29 -15.05 -2.37
C SER A 25 5.84 -14.88 -2.81
N GLY A 26 5.09 -15.98 -2.95
CA GLY A 26 3.68 -15.97 -3.31
C GLY A 26 2.82 -15.21 -2.31
N PHE A 27 3.07 -15.33 -1.01
CA PHE A 27 2.38 -14.55 0.02
C PHE A 27 2.57 -13.05 -0.19
N LEU A 28 3.81 -12.58 -0.41
CA LEU A 28 4.10 -11.17 -0.66
C LEU A 28 3.59 -10.70 -2.03
N HIS A 29 3.53 -11.57 -3.04
CA HIS A 29 2.90 -11.25 -4.32
C HIS A 29 1.40 -10.97 -4.15
N VAL A 30 0.69 -11.83 -3.43
CA VAL A 30 -0.75 -11.63 -3.14
C VAL A 30 -0.95 -10.35 -2.33
N LEU A 31 -0.15 -10.13 -1.29
CA LEU A 31 -0.21 -8.91 -0.49
C LEU A 31 -0.01 -7.66 -1.38
N SER A 32 1.01 -7.68 -2.25
CA SER A 32 1.27 -6.60 -3.21
C SER A 32 0.08 -6.32 -4.13
N SER A 33 -0.71 -7.33 -4.50
CA SER A 33 -1.88 -7.14 -5.37
C SER A 33 -3.10 -6.53 -4.66
N LEU A 34 -3.11 -6.52 -3.33
CA LEU A 34 -4.20 -5.91 -2.54
C LEU A 34 -3.97 -4.41 -2.34
N PHE A 35 -2.73 -3.96 -2.25
CA PHE A 35 -2.39 -2.56 -1.95
C PHE A 35 -3.02 -1.56 -2.94
N PRO A 36 -2.90 -1.68 -4.29
CA PRO A 36 -3.41 -0.65 -5.18
C PRO A 36 -4.88 -0.33 -5.01
N GLY A 37 -5.72 -1.34 -4.76
CA GLY A 37 -7.14 -1.15 -4.51
C GLY A 37 -7.40 -0.52 -3.13
N GLY A 38 -6.65 -0.94 -2.09
CA GLY A 38 -6.72 -0.40 -0.73
C GLY A 38 -6.36 1.08 -0.70
N GLU A 39 -5.20 1.43 -1.24
CA GLU A 39 -4.68 2.79 -1.26
C GLU A 39 -5.58 3.77 -2.03
N LEU A 40 -6.14 3.33 -3.17
CA LEU A 40 -7.14 4.11 -3.89
C LEU A 40 -8.41 4.35 -3.05
N TYR A 41 -8.82 3.37 -2.26
CA TYR A 41 -9.95 3.50 -1.34
C TYR A 41 -9.62 4.49 -0.21
N PHE A 42 -8.42 4.42 0.38
CA PHE A 42 -7.95 5.32 1.43
C PHE A 42 -7.90 6.77 0.94
N MET A 43 -7.21 7.01 -0.18
CA MET A 43 -7.18 8.35 -0.79
C MET A 43 -8.57 8.93 -1.02
N LYS A 44 -9.51 8.12 -1.50
CA LYS A 44 -10.87 8.56 -1.77
C LYS A 44 -11.63 8.94 -0.49
N SER A 45 -11.46 8.15 0.58
CA SER A 45 -12.09 8.38 1.89
C SER A 45 -11.54 9.65 2.54
N ILE A 46 -10.23 9.80 2.59
CA ILE A 46 -9.55 10.97 3.16
C ILE A 46 -9.89 12.25 2.37
N ASN A 47 -9.85 12.20 1.04
CA ASN A 47 -10.19 13.35 0.19
C ASN A 47 -11.66 13.76 0.31
N TYR A 48 -12.57 12.85 0.67
CA TYR A 48 -13.95 13.20 1.00
C TYR A 48 -14.01 13.95 2.34
N TYR A 49 -13.34 13.44 3.37
CA TYR A 49 -13.29 14.06 4.71
C TYR A 49 -12.77 15.49 4.68
N VAL A 50 -11.73 15.75 3.91
CA VAL A 50 -11.09 17.08 3.79
C VAL A 50 -12.04 18.13 3.19
N LYS A 51 -13.08 17.75 2.44
CA LYS A 51 -14.07 18.71 1.92
C LYS A 51 -14.82 19.43 3.03
N THR A 52 -15.04 18.77 4.16
CA THR A 52 -15.70 19.33 5.35
C THR A 52 -14.70 19.77 6.42
N ASN A 53 -13.43 19.39 6.30
CA ASN A 53 -12.36 19.66 7.24
C ASN A 53 -11.12 20.22 6.49
N PRO A 54 -11.21 21.43 5.91
CA PRO A 54 -10.19 21.96 5.01
C PRO A 54 -8.84 22.24 5.67
N GLU A 55 -8.77 22.28 6.99
CA GLU A 55 -7.54 22.41 7.77
C GLU A 55 -6.58 21.24 7.57
N PHE A 56 -7.07 20.05 7.17
CA PHE A 56 -6.25 18.87 6.90
C PHE A 56 -5.84 18.72 5.44
N LYS A 57 -6.04 19.75 4.62
CA LYS A 57 -5.83 19.66 3.16
C LYS A 57 -4.39 19.37 2.77
N GLU A 58 -3.43 19.95 3.47
CA GLU A 58 -2.01 19.76 3.13
C GLU A 58 -1.53 18.35 3.52
N GLU A 59 -1.95 17.84 4.69
CA GLU A 59 -1.66 16.48 5.12
C GLU A 59 -2.29 15.45 4.16
N ALA A 60 -3.56 15.63 3.81
CA ALA A 60 -4.26 14.76 2.87
C ALA A 60 -3.63 14.76 1.47
N LYS A 61 -3.04 15.89 1.07
CA LYS A 61 -2.29 15.97 -0.19
C LYS A 61 -1.00 15.17 -0.12
N LEU A 62 -0.23 15.28 0.96
CA LEU A 62 1.00 14.50 1.16
C LEU A 62 0.68 13.00 1.21
N PHE A 63 -0.31 12.61 2.01
CA PHE A 63 -0.84 11.26 2.06
C PHE A 63 -1.20 10.74 0.66
N SER A 64 -2.00 11.50 -0.10
CA SER A 64 -2.41 11.08 -1.45
C SER A 64 -1.24 10.94 -2.44
N ILE A 65 -0.13 11.66 -2.23
CA ILE A 65 1.07 11.50 -3.05
C ILE A 65 1.80 10.21 -2.69
N GLN A 66 1.96 9.89 -1.41
CA GLN A 66 2.58 8.66 -0.95
C GLN A 66 1.78 7.44 -1.40
N GLU A 67 0.47 7.40 -1.13
CA GLU A 67 -0.43 6.35 -1.59
C GLU A 67 -0.43 6.16 -3.12
N GLY A 68 -0.35 7.27 -3.86
CA GLY A 68 -0.24 7.22 -5.32
C GLY A 68 1.08 6.60 -5.79
N ASN A 69 2.18 6.80 -5.06
CA ASN A 69 3.46 6.16 -5.32
C ASN A 69 3.42 4.67 -4.97
N HIS A 70 2.84 4.29 -3.82
CA HIS A 70 2.65 2.89 -3.42
C HIS A 70 1.84 2.15 -4.48
N THR A 71 0.64 2.66 -4.83
CA THR A 71 -0.21 2.14 -5.92
C THR A 71 0.58 1.90 -7.19
N LYS A 72 1.37 2.89 -7.63
CA LYS A 72 2.18 2.80 -8.85
C LYS A 72 3.27 1.73 -8.74
N GLY A 73 3.99 1.69 -7.63
CA GLY A 73 5.06 0.73 -7.39
C GLY A 73 4.54 -0.70 -7.41
N HIS A 74 3.49 -0.98 -6.66
CA HIS A 74 2.90 -2.31 -6.58
C HIS A 74 2.28 -2.77 -7.91
N ARG A 75 1.69 -1.89 -8.70
CA ARG A 75 1.21 -2.20 -10.06
C ARG A 75 2.34 -2.61 -11.00
N ILE A 76 3.47 -1.92 -10.94
CA ILE A 76 4.65 -2.28 -11.75
C ILE A 76 5.16 -3.66 -11.31
N LEU A 77 5.29 -3.91 -10.00
CA LEU A 77 5.73 -5.19 -9.45
C LEU A 77 4.79 -6.33 -9.85
N ASN A 78 3.48 -6.18 -9.63
CA ASN A 78 2.46 -7.19 -9.94
C ASN A 78 2.51 -7.58 -11.41
N LYS A 79 2.58 -6.59 -12.31
CA LYS A 79 2.72 -6.85 -13.75
C LYS A 79 3.98 -7.63 -14.09
N LYS A 80 5.14 -7.25 -13.54
CA LYS A 80 6.41 -7.95 -13.80
C LYS A 80 6.38 -9.38 -13.28
N ILE A 81 5.77 -9.64 -12.14
CA ILE A 81 5.60 -10.99 -11.60
C ILE A 81 4.70 -11.82 -12.50
N ASP A 82 3.56 -11.29 -12.90
CA ASP A 82 2.65 -11.98 -13.84
C ASP A 82 3.35 -12.30 -15.17
N ASP A 83 4.15 -11.39 -15.71
CA ASP A 83 4.96 -11.62 -16.91
C ASP A 83 5.94 -12.78 -16.70
N LEU A 84 6.59 -12.91 -15.52
CA LEU A 84 7.49 -14.03 -15.18
C LEU A 84 6.76 -15.39 -15.10
N TYR A 85 5.50 -15.38 -14.68
CA TYR A 85 4.67 -16.58 -14.60
C TYR A 85 3.88 -16.85 -15.89
N ASN A 86 3.92 -15.93 -16.84
CA ASN A 86 3.12 -15.95 -18.06
C ASN A 86 1.63 -16.11 -17.79
N ASN A 87 1.13 -15.31 -16.83
CA ASN A 87 -0.28 -15.24 -16.43
C ASN A 87 -0.68 -13.81 -16.06
N TYR A 88 -1.88 -13.64 -15.50
CA TYR A 88 -2.45 -12.34 -15.08
C TYR A 88 -3.08 -12.39 -13.68
N VAL A 89 -2.71 -13.36 -12.87
CA VAL A 89 -3.36 -13.66 -11.59
C VAL A 89 -3.30 -12.47 -10.63
N LEU A 90 -2.16 -11.80 -10.52
CA LEU A 90 -2.01 -10.67 -9.61
C LEU A 90 -2.77 -9.44 -10.11
N GLN A 91 -2.72 -9.17 -11.40
CA GLN A 91 -3.49 -8.07 -12.03
C GLN A 91 -4.99 -8.31 -11.95
N ASP A 92 -5.45 -9.55 -12.09
CA ASP A 92 -6.87 -9.91 -11.94
C ASP A 92 -7.32 -9.77 -10.48
N LEU A 93 -6.47 -10.17 -9.50
CA LEU A 93 -6.76 -10.00 -8.08
C LEU A 93 -6.77 -8.51 -7.69
N GLU A 94 -5.82 -7.72 -8.17
CA GLU A 94 -5.79 -6.26 -8.01
C GLU A 94 -7.10 -5.63 -8.51
N LYS A 95 -7.53 -6.00 -9.71
CA LYS A 95 -8.79 -5.51 -10.30
C LYS A 95 -10.01 -5.92 -9.49
N ALA A 96 -10.07 -7.17 -9.04
CA ALA A 96 -11.17 -7.67 -8.22
C ALA A 96 -11.24 -6.93 -6.87
N THR A 97 -10.09 -6.65 -6.25
CA THR A 97 -9.99 -5.86 -5.02
C THR A 97 -10.49 -4.43 -5.22
N ASP A 98 -10.05 -3.76 -6.28
CA ASP A 98 -10.51 -2.40 -6.63
C ASP A 98 -12.02 -2.36 -6.90
N GLU A 99 -12.58 -3.33 -7.63
CA GLU A 99 -14.02 -3.43 -7.89
C GLU A 99 -14.81 -3.67 -6.58
N LEU A 100 -14.34 -4.56 -5.72
CA LEU A 100 -14.97 -4.82 -4.43
C LEU A 100 -14.98 -3.57 -3.55
N LEU A 101 -13.84 -2.90 -3.41
CA LEU A 101 -13.71 -1.71 -2.58
C LEU A 101 -14.52 -0.51 -3.13
N LYS A 102 -14.67 -0.39 -4.45
CA LYS A 102 -15.61 0.57 -5.06
C LYS A 102 -17.07 0.28 -4.67
N ILE A 103 -17.46 -0.99 -4.64
CA ILE A 103 -18.81 -1.38 -4.20
C ILE A 103 -19.00 -1.03 -2.72
N VAL A 104 -18.05 -1.37 -1.86
CA VAL A 104 -18.04 -1.05 -0.43
C VAL A 104 -18.17 0.45 -0.22
N TYR A 105 -17.30 1.23 -0.87
CA TYR A 105 -17.28 2.69 -0.77
C TYR A 105 -18.66 3.33 -1.11
N ASN A 106 -19.30 2.85 -2.16
CA ASN A 106 -20.57 3.40 -2.61
C ASN A 106 -21.78 2.98 -1.77
N LYS A 107 -21.66 1.91 -0.97
CA LYS A 107 -22.73 1.39 -0.10
C LYS A 107 -22.65 1.91 1.32
N LEU A 108 -21.51 2.35 1.78
CA LEU A 108 -21.29 2.81 3.14
C LEU A 108 -21.36 4.34 3.22
N SER A 109 -21.64 4.84 4.43
CA SER A 109 -21.55 6.29 4.68
C SER A 109 -20.10 6.76 4.63
N PRO A 110 -19.85 8.08 4.40
CA PRO A 110 -18.50 8.62 4.42
C PRO A 110 -17.74 8.33 5.72
N GLU A 111 -18.44 8.40 6.86
CA GLU A 111 -17.86 8.15 8.18
C GLU A 111 -17.41 6.68 8.32
N LEU A 112 -18.24 5.73 7.84
CA LEU A 112 -17.87 4.32 7.86
C LEU A 112 -16.71 4.02 6.91
N ASN A 113 -16.67 4.64 5.74
CA ASN A 113 -15.52 4.52 4.84
C ASN A 113 -14.24 5.02 5.50
N LEU A 114 -14.32 6.10 6.27
CA LEU A 114 -13.19 6.66 6.99
C LEU A 114 -12.70 5.72 8.12
N ILE A 115 -13.64 5.17 8.89
CA ILE A 115 -13.34 4.17 9.96
C ILE A 115 -12.66 2.92 9.36
N ILE A 116 -13.13 2.44 8.20
CA ILE A 116 -12.50 1.31 7.51
C ILE A 116 -11.10 1.67 7.04
N THR A 117 -10.90 2.87 6.48
CA THR A 117 -9.57 3.36 6.10
C THR A 117 -8.64 3.36 7.30
N GLU A 118 -9.05 3.95 8.43
CA GLU A 118 -8.26 3.98 9.67
C GLU A 118 -7.90 2.57 10.16
N ALA A 119 -8.86 1.65 10.15
CA ALA A 119 -8.63 0.28 10.60
C ALA A 119 -7.62 -0.46 9.70
N LEU A 120 -7.71 -0.29 8.39
CA LEU A 120 -6.80 -0.90 7.43
C LEU A 120 -5.40 -0.27 7.49
N GLU A 121 -5.30 1.05 7.57
CA GLU A 121 -4.06 1.80 7.81
C GLU A 121 -3.35 1.30 9.07
N HIS A 122 -4.10 1.09 10.16
CA HIS A 122 -3.51 0.57 11.38
C HIS A 122 -2.97 -0.86 11.23
N ILE A 123 -3.64 -1.70 10.45
CA ILE A 123 -3.14 -3.05 10.12
C ILE A 123 -1.87 -2.97 9.28
N THR A 124 -1.85 -2.11 8.26
CA THR A 124 -0.69 -1.90 7.38
C THR A 124 0.48 -1.34 8.16
N PHE A 125 0.24 -0.33 9.02
CA PHE A 125 1.26 0.22 9.92
C PHE A 125 1.93 -0.86 10.78
N ASN A 126 1.14 -1.69 11.49
CA ASN A 126 1.69 -2.74 12.37
C ASN A 126 2.46 -3.81 11.57
N LEU A 127 2.00 -4.14 10.37
CA LEU A 127 2.71 -5.05 9.47
C LEU A 127 4.06 -4.44 9.05
N CYS A 128 4.06 -3.18 8.63
CA CYS A 128 5.25 -2.47 8.20
C CYS A 128 6.25 -2.27 9.34
N GLU A 129 5.79 -1.86 10.53
CA GLU A 129 6.62 -1.77 11.73
C GLU A 129 7.29 -3.12 12.04
N THR A 130 6.51 -4.21 12.00
CA THR A 130 7.05 -5.57 12.20
C THR A 130 8.11 -5.93 11.16
N ILE A 131 7.91 -5.59 9.89
CA ILE A 131 8.87 -5.86 8.82
C ILE A 131 10.17 -5.07 9.04
N LEU A 132 10.08 -3.81 9.44
CA LEU A 132 11.26 -2.95 9.67
C LEU A 132 12.01 -3.32 10.95
N GLU A 133 11.32 -3.67 12.02
CA GLU A 133 11.93 -4.11 13.29
C GLU A 133 12.57 -5.50 13.19
N ARG A 134 11.95 -6.39 12.42
CA ARG A 134 12.40 -7.76 12.21
C ARG A 134 13.25 -7.84 10.94
N GLN A 135 14.50 -7.41 11.02
CA GLN A 135 15.44 -7.45 9.88
C GLN A 135 15.54 -8.83 9.23
N ASP A 136 15.36 -9.90 10.05
CA ASP A 136 15.35 -11.28 9.56
C ASP A 136 14.19 -11.59 8.58
N VAL A 137 13.14 -10.79 8.56
CA VAL A 137 11.99 -11.01 7.66
C VAL A 137 12.40 -10.86 6.19
N LEU A 138 13.17 -9.81 5.86
CA LEU A 138 13.60 -9.52 4.49
C LEU A 138 15.11 -9.74 4.24
N ASP A 139 15.88 -10.26 5.21
CA ASP A 139 17.34 -10.40 5.10
C ASP A 139 17.78 -11.22 3.88
N GLN A 140 17.07 -12.30 3.56
CA GLN A 140 17.35 -13.15 2.41
C GLN A 140 16.46 -12.82 1.20
N ALA A 141 15.73 -11.72 1.25
CA ALA A 141 15.02 -11.20 0.11
C ALA A 141 16.00 -10.44 -0.80
N TYR A 142 15.83 -10.60 -2.09
CA TYR A 142 16.64 -9.94 -3.10
C TYR A 142 15.74 -9.46 -4.25
N SER A 143 16.16 -8.49 -4.96
CA SER A 143 15.48 -7.80 -6.05
C SER A 143 14.84 -6.47 -5.65
N ASP A 144 14.43 -5.75 -6.68
CA ASP A 144 13.78 -4.45 -6.50
C ASP A 144 12.40 -4.58 -5.81
N ALA A 145 11.84 -5.80 -5.73
CA ALA A 145 10.66 -6.08 -4.93
C ALA A 145 10.92 -5.84 -3.43
N LYS A 146 12.09 -6.25 -2.90
CA LYS A 146 12.48 -5.94 -1.53
C LYS A 146 12.54 -4.44 -1.28
N GLU A 147 13.19 -3.71 -2.17
CA GLU A 147 13.33 -2.26 -2.06
C GLU A 147 11.97 -1.55 -2.07
N LEU A 148 11.02 -2.02 -2.89
CA LEU A 148 9.67 -1.50 -2.90
C LEU A 148 8.95 -1.74 -1.56
N PHE A 149 9.04 -2.95 -1.00
CA PHE A 149 8.41 -3.24 0.29
C PHE A 149 9.03 -2.43 1.44
N ILE A 150 10.35 -2.26 1.46
CA ILE A 150 11.02 -1.39 2.45
C ILE A 150 10.55 0.06 2.29
N TYR A 151 10.58 0.59 1.07
CA TYR A 151 10.12 1.95 0.75
C TYR A 151 8.69 2.19 1.24
N HIS A 152 7.77 1.26 0.93
CA HIS A 152 6.38 1.31 1.37
C HIS A 152 6.30 1.32 2.91
N CYS A 153 6.99 0.39 3.59
CA CYS A 153 6.98 0.31 5.05
C CYS A 153 7.57 1.56 5.73
N GLU A 154 8.60 2.17 5.18
CA GLU A 154 9.18 3.41 5.71
C GLU A 154 8.20 4.60 5.59
N GLU A 155 7.43 4.70 4.53
CA GLU A 155 6.42 5.75 4.38
C GLU A 155 5.19 5.48 5.26
N GLU A 156 4.72 4.24 5.38
CA GLU A 156 3.60 3.85 6.25
C GLU A 156 3.87 4.11 7.73
N THR A 157 5.10 3.90 8.19
CA THR A 157 5.50 4.16 9.59
C THR A 157 5.90 5.60 9.84
N GLY A 158 5.88 6.44 8.82
CA GLY A 158 6.23 7.85 8.89
C GLY A 158 5.14 8.74 9.50
N ASP A 159 5.50 10.02 9.72
CA ASP A 159 4.62 10.98 10.40
C ASP A 159 3.32 11.30 9.64
N VAL A 160 3.33 11.20 8.31
CA VAL A 160 2.17 11.53 7.47
C VAL A 160 0.99 10.60 7.76
N HIS A 161 1.22 9.28 7.69
CA HIS A 161 0.19 8.25 7.95
C HIS A 161 -0.28 8.29 9.40
N SER A 162 0.66 8.35 10.36
CA SER A 162 0.32 8.42 11.79
C SER A 162 -0.44 9.68 12.18
N SER A 163 -0.22 10.81 11.51
CA SER A 163 -0.90 12.07 11.80
C SER A 163 -2.35 12.08 11.33
N ILE A 164 -2.63 11.57 10.13
CA ILE A 164 -3.98 11.50 9.57
C ILE A 164 -4.83 10.51 10.37
N ALA A 165 -4.34 9.30 10.64
CA ALA A 165 -5.06 8.30 11.42
C ALA A 165 -5.47 8.82 12.81
N LYS A 166 -4.58 9.50 13.54
CA LYS A 166 -4.87 10.07 14.87
C LYS A 166 -5.87 11.22 14.84
N LYS A 167 -5.91 12.01 13.77
CA LYS A 167 -6.79 13.20 13.67
C LYS A 167 -8.20 12.84 13.25
N VAL A 168 -8.34 11.73 12.54
CA VAL A 168 -9.62 11.22 12.06
C VAL A 168 -10.39 10.48 13.16
N SER A 169 -9.68 9.90 14.15
CA SER A 169 -10.27 9.18 15.30
C SER A 169 -10.69 10.06 16.47
N ASN A 170 -10.43 11.35 16.45
CA ASN A 170 -10.85 12.34 17.48
C ASN A 170 -11.97 13.24 16.99
#